data_4f560715d526b132dfd48e10c86eedde
#
_entry.id   4f560715d526b132dfd48e10c86eedde
#
_cell.length_a   1.000
_cell.length_b   1.000
_cell.length_c   1.000
_cell.angle_alpha   90.00
_cell.angle_beta   90.00
_cell.angle_gamma   90.00
#
_symmetry.space_group_name_H-M   'P 1'
#
loop_
_entity.id
_entity.type
_entity.pdbx_description
1 polymer ?
#
loop_
_entity_poly.entity_id
_entity_poly.type
_entity_poly.pdbx_seq_one_letter_code
_entity_poly.pdbx_strand_id
1 'polypeptide(L)'
;MESAVNFVPKPGAYDETHPYCSVVICTRNRPHHLERCLSSVARLDFSAYEVVVVDNASRDGTTPRLAAMWGARYVEEKVVGLSRARNRGLEACRGEIVAYLDDDAVPERGWLTQLIRPFDDPQVMAVTGRVCRPDDTPVEPNHPLSPRFTVPERAAAGIDQQTPNWFEVVNFGGIGIGANMAFRRRALEELKGFDVRLGRSAPLLGNEETYAFFLLVSRGYRVIYCPQAVVYHPCHALPKELRSRYLKDLYGSAAYASFLFFEQSDYRQATLECAFRRVRQRLGHMNGHGNGSKPPARFPRSQLLLAAVSGPLLYFRSFFTNAS
;
A
#
# COMPACT_ATOMS: atom_id res chain seq x y z
N MET A 1 -10.12 -32.06 -2.90
CA MET A 1 -9.56 -31.61 -4.21
C MET A 1 -10.57 -30.64 -4.79
N GLU A 2 -10.50 -29.38 -4.41
CA GLU A 2 -11.30 -28.34 -5.04
C GLU A 2 -10.63 -28.01 -6.38
N SER A 3 -11.41 -28.14 -7.44
CA SER A 3 -11.01 -27.76 -8.78
C SER A 3 -10.59 -26.31 -8.81
N ALA A 4 -9.33 -26.03 -9.07
CA ALA A 4 -8.85 -24.70 -9.38
C ALA A 4 -9.64 -24.20 -10.61
N VAL A 5 -10.66 -23.39 -10.39
CA VAL A 5 -11.30 -22.63 -11.45
C VAL A 5 -10.25 -21.65 -11.94
N ASN A 6 -9.64 -21.94 -13.08
CA ASN A 6 -8.78 -21.01 -13.77
C ASN A 6 -9.63 -19.79 -14.14
N PHE A 7 -9.42 -18.66 -13.45
CA PHE A 7 -9.95 -17.40 -13.92
C PHE A 7 -9.31 -17.10 -15.28
N VAL A 8 -10.11 -17.16 -16.31
CA VAL A 8 -9.76 -16.68 -17.64
C VAL A 8 -10.74 -15.55 -17.92
N PRO A 9 -10.28 -14.29 -18.13
CA PRO A 9 -11.15 -13.23 -18.65
C PRO A 9 -11.90 -13.78 -19.87
N LYS A 10 -13.17 -13.41 -20.04
CA LYS A 10 -13.98 -13.92 -21.16
C LYS A 10 -13.17 -13.83 -22.46
N PRO A 11 -12.95 -14.94 -23.19
CA PRO A 11 -12.18 -14.92 -24.41
C PRO A 11 -12.74 -13.88 -25.40
N GLY A 12 -11.88 -12.99 -25.91
CA GLY A 12 -12.24 -11.96 -26.87
C GLY A 12 -12.74 -10.62 -26.27
N ALA A 13 -12.89 -10.50 -24.93
CA ALA A 13 -13.29 -9.23 -24.30
C ALA A 13 -12.10 -8.30 -24.02
N TYR A 14 -10.89 -8.85 -23.88
CA TYR A 14 -9.69 -8.10 -23.50
C TYR A 14 -8.51 -8.50 -24.36
N ASP A 15 -7.72 -7.52 -24.80
CA ASP A 15 -6.49 -7.65 -25.56
C ASP A 15 -5.48 -6.56 -25.17
N GLU A 16 -4.39 -6.40 -25.91
CA GLU A 16 -3.38 -5.35 -25.67
C GLU A 16 -3.94 -3.93 -25.86
N THR A 17 -5.01 -3.77 -26.64
CA THR A 17 -5.66 -2.47 -26.89
C THR A 17 -6.71 -2.15 -25.83
N HIS A 18 -7.36 -3.19 -25.29
CA HIS A 18 -8.37 -3.13 -24.22
C HIS A 18 -7.98 -4.07 -23.08
N PRO A 19 -7.00 -3.71 -22.26
CA PRO A 19 -6.50 -4.57 -21.20
C PRO A 19 -7.54 -4.70 -20.06
N TYR A 20 -7.60 -5.88 -19.45
CA TYR A 20 -8.38 -6.10 -18.25
C TYR A 20 -7.74 -5.42 -17.02
N CYS A 21 -6.40 -5.45 -16.95
CA CYS A 21 -5.65 -4.88 -15.84
C CYS A 21 -4.58 -3.90 -16.32
N SER A 22 -4.39 -2.81 -15.60
CA SER A 22 -3.25 -1.91 -15.74
C SER A 22 -2.29 -2.09 -14.56
N VAL A 23 -1.07 -2.50 -14.84
CA VAL A 23 0.01 -2.58 -13.82
C VAL A 23 0.72 -1.23 -13.78
N VAL A 24 0.56 -0.49 -12.68
CA VAL A 24 1.16 0.84 -12.47
C VAL A 24 2.42 0.71 -11.62
N ILE A 25 3.54 1.17 -12.14
CA ILE A 25 4.85 1.19 -11.49
C ILE A 25 5.30 2.65 -11.35
N CYS A 26 5.31 3.18 -10.11
CA CYS A 26 5.82 4.51 -9.84
C CYS A 26 7.31 4.44 -9.50
N THR A 27 8.13 5.24 -10.17
CA THR A 27 9.58 5.26 -9.95
C THR A 27 10.14 6.67 -9.83
N ARG A 28 11.29 6.80 -9.16
CA ARG A 28 12.02 8.07 -9.08
C ARG A 28 13.51 7.85 -8.86
N ASN A 29 14.35 8.21 -9.85
CA ASN A 29 15.80 8.10 -9.79
C ASN A 29 16.30 6.66 -9.46
N ARG A 30 15.63 5.61 -9.98
CA ARG A 30 15.92 4.20 -9.68
C ARG A 30 15.91 3.30 -10.91
N PRO A 31 16.67 3.63 -11.97
CA PRO A 31 16.60 2.90 -13.25
C PRO A 31 16.88 1.40 -13.11
N HIS A 32 17.86 0.99 -12.29
CA HIS A 32 18.20 -0.42 -12.11
C HIS A 32 17.08 -1.22 -11.40
N HIS A 33 16.39 -0.60 -10.44
CA HIS A 33 15.25 -1.25 -9.79
C HIS A 33 14.09 -1.40 -10.77
N LEU A 34 13.76 -0.33 -11.48
CA LEU A 34 12.71 -0.33 -12.51
C LEU A 34 12.97 -1.39 -13.58
N GLU A 35 14.19 -1.49 -14.10
CA GLU A 35 14.54 -2.49 -15.12
C GLU A 35 14.30 -3.92 -14.63
N ARG A 36 14.73 -4.22 -13.41
CA ARG A 36 14.51 -5.53 -12.79
C ARG A 36 13.02 -5.82 -12.57
N CYS A 37 12.26 -4.83 -12.11
CA CYS A 37 10.82 -4.93 -11.94
C CYS A 37 10.14 -5.20 -13.29
N LEU A 38 10.40 -4.40 -14.32
CA LEU A 38 9.84 -4.58 -15.68
C LEU A 38 10.21 -5.94 -16.29
N SER A 39 11.45 -6.38 -16.13
CA SER A 39 11.88 -7.73 -16.56
C SER A 39 11.10 -8.85 -15.88
N SER A 40 10.68 -8.68 -14.63
CA SER A 40 9.85 -9.68 -13.94
C SER A 40 8.39 -9.62 -14.36
N VAL A 41 7.85 -8.42 -14.57
CA VAL A 41 6.47 -8.20 -15.05
C VAL A 41 6.29 -8.80 -16.45
N ALA A 42 7.28 -8.69 -17.34
CA ALA A 42 7.25 -9.29 -18.66
C ALA A 42 7.17 -10.84 -18.67
N ARG A 43 7.39 -11.50 -17.52
CA ARG A 43 7.30 -12.96 -17.37
C ARG A 43 6.03 -13.45 -16.68
N LEU A 44 5.04 -12.57 -16.46
CA LEU A 44 3.76 -12.94 -15.85
C LEU A 44 2.97 -13.90 -16.71
N ASP A 45 2.29 -14.86 -16.07
CA ASP A 45 1.43 -15.86 -16.72
C ASP A 45 0.00 -15.31 -16.97
N PHE A 46 -0.11 -14.03 -17.32
CA PHE A 46 -1.36 -13.35 -17.63
C PHE A 46 -1.11 -12.38 -18.80
N SER A 47 -1.98 -12.35 -19.79
CA SER A 47 -1.73 -11.60 -21.04
C SER A 47 -2.59 -10.34 -21.20
N ALA A 48 -3.78 -10.29 -20.58
CA ALA A 48 -4.71 -9.18 -20.78
C ALA A 48 -4.37 -7.98 -19.84
N TYR A 49 -3.15 -7.49 -19.89
CA TYR A 49 -2.71 -6.33 -19.10
C TYR A 49 -1.85 -5.36 -19.90
N GLU A 50 -1.82 -4.13 -19.44
CA GLU A 50 -0.85 -3.11 -19.85
C GLU A 50 0.07 -2.76 -18.69
N VAL A 51 1.23 -2.19 -18.99
CA VAL A 51 2.14 -1.63 -17.98
C VAL A 51 2.20 -0.12 -18.16
N VAL A 52 2.01 0.61 -17.06
CA VAL A 52 2.13 2.07 -17.00
C VAL A 52 3.27 2.42 -16.04
N VAL A 53 4.34 2.98 -16.56
CA VAL A 53 5.46 3.49 -15.76
C VAL A 53 5.26 4.98 -15.53
N VAL A 54 5.15 5.36 -14.25
CA VAL A 54 5.04 6.76 -13.84
C VAL A 54 6.38 7.24 -13.30
N ASP A 55 7.00 8.16 -14.02
CA ASP A 55 8.23 8.82 -13.60
C ASP A 55 7.90 10.03 -12.71
N ASN A 56 8.18 9.90 -11.42
CA ASN A 56 7.89 10.96 -10.45
C ASN A 56 9.06 11.92 -10.31
N ALA A 57 9.25 12.77 -11.31
CA ALA A 57 10.29 13.79 -11.35
C ALA A 57 11.71 13.23 -11.21
N SER A 58 12.04 12.19 -11.97
CA SER A 58 13.43 11.69 -12.08
C SER A 58 14.33 12.69 -12.81
N ARG A 59 15.61 12.65 -12.49
CA ARG A 59 16.61 13.56 -13.04
C ARG A 59 17.60 12.87 -13.99
N ASP A 60 17.55 11.53 -14.03
CA ASP A 60 18.52 10.73 -14.78
C ASP A 60 18.20 10.56 -16.28
N GLY A 61 16.96 10.87 -16.70
CA GLY A 61 16.53 10.77 -18.10
C GLY A 61 16.45 9.34 -18.66
N THR A 62 16.61 8.31 -17.84
CA THR A 62 16.65 6.90 -18.29
C THR A 62 15.28 6.24 -18.27
N THR A 63 14.35 6.68 -17.42
CA THR A 63 13.02 6.10 -17.25
C THR A 63 12.24 5.99 -18.56
N PRO A 64 12.16 7.02 -19.45
CA PRO A 64 11.44 6.91 -20.72
C PRO A 64 11.98 5.82 -21.63
N ARG A 65 13.32 5.67 -21.67
CA ARG A 65 14.00 4.66 -22.51
C ARG A 65 13.70 3.24 -21.99
N LEU A 66 13.74 3.05 -20.67
CA LEU A 66 13.40 1.75 -20.06
C LEU A 66 11.93 1.42 -20.31
N ALA A 67 11.00 2.34 -20.13
CA ALA A 67 9.60 2.12 -20.42
C ALA A 67 9.39 1.68 -21.89
N ALA A 68 9.99 2.39 -22.85
CA ALA A 68 9.91 2.05 -24.26
C ALA A 68 10.52 0.66 -24.57
N MET A 69 11.65 0.32 -23.98
CA MET A 69 12.34 -0.96 -24.18
C MET A 69 11.47 -2.17 -23.73
N TRP A 70 10.68 -1.99 -22.69
CA TRP A 70 9.79 -3.02 -22.15
C TRP A 70 8.34 -2.91 -22.61
N GLY A 71 8.05 -2.06 -23.63
CA GLY A 71 6.70 -1.88 -24.16
C GLY A 71 5.71 -1.25 -23.17
N ALA A 72 6.22 -0.60 -22.12
CA ALA A 72 5.40 0.06 -21.13
C ALA A 72 5.03 1.49 -21.56
N ARG A 73 3.80 1.91 -21.21
CA ARG A 73 3.38 3.30 -21.39
C ARG A 73 4.12 4.18 -20.38
N TYR A 74 4.83 5.19 -20.87
CA TYR A 74 5.51 6.19 -20.06
C TYR A 74 4.58 7.37 -19.74
N VAL A 75 4.60 7.80 -18.48
CA VAL A 75 3.85 8.97 -17.99
C VAL A 75 4.75 9.74 -17.02
N GLU A 76 4.77 11.06 -17.12
CA GLU A 76 5.52 11.94 -16.21
C GLU A 76 4.60 12.56 -15.15
N GLU A 77 5.03 12.54 -13.89
CA GLU A 77 4.51 13.34 -12.80
C GLU A 77 5.60 14.27 -12.28
N LYS A 78 5.43 15.56 -12.52
CA LYS A 78 6.46 16.59 -12.26
C LYS A 78 6.57 16.95 -10.77
N VAL A 79 5.50 16.78 -10.02
CA VAL A 79 5.47 17.10 -8.59
C VAL A 79 5.81 15.86 -7.78
N VAL A 80 6.85 15.95 -6.97
CA VAL A 80 7.30 14.83 -6.14
C VAL A 80 6.23 14.42 -5.12
N GLY A 81 5.87 13.12 -5.11
CA GLY A 81 4.92 12.54 -4.16
C GLY A 81 4.32 11.24 -4.67
N LEU A 82 4.35 10.18 -3.86
CA LEU A 82 3.89 8.85 -4.28
C LEU A 82 2.40 8.84 -4.64
N SER A 83 1.54 9.49 -3.83
CA SER A 83 0.11 9.59 -4.13
C SER A 83 -0.16 10.33 -5.43
N ARG A 84 0.59 11.40 -5.73
CA ARG A 84 0.51 12.11 -7.01
C ARG A 84 0.90 11.19 -8.17
N ALA A 85 2.01 10.47 -8.04
CA ALA A 85 2.43 9.52 -9.07
C ALA A 85 1.40 8.41 -9.28
N ARG A 86 0.82 7.84 -8.22
CA ARG A 86 -0.24 6.84 -8.34
C ARG A 86 -1.50 7.38 -8.99
N ASN A 87 -1.91 8.60 -8.66
CA ASN A 87 -3.05 9.28 -9.29
C ASN A 87 -2.79 9.54 -10.77
N ARG A 88 -1.58 9.99 -11.11
CA ARG A 88 -1.18 10.19 -12.51
C ARG A 88 -1.19 8.87 -13.30
N GLY A 89 -0.80 7.77 -12.64
CA GLY A 89 -0.93 6.41 -13.19
C GLY A 89 -2.39 6.02 -13.41
N LEU A 90 -3.26 6.27 -12.43
CA LEU A 90 -4.71 6.00 -12.53
C LEU A 90 -5.33 6.70 -13.74
N GLU A 91 -5.01 7.98 -13.97
CA GLU A 91 -5.48 8.76 -15.12
C GLU A 91 -5.05 8.14 -16.48
N ALA A 92 -3.88 7.50 -16.50
CA ALA A 92 -3.33 6.89 -17.71
C ALA A 92 -3.82 5.45 -17.95
N CYS A 93 -4.42 4.80 -16.94
CA CYS A 93 -4.87 3.41 -17.01
C CYS A 93 -6.08 3.23 -17.92
N ARG A 94 -6.10 2.10 -18.65
CA ARG A 94 -7.24 1.66 -19.48
C ARG A 94 -7.96 0.46 -18.89
N GLY A 95 -7.28 -0.34 -18.06
CA GLY A 95 -7.83 -1.55 -17.46
C GLY A 95 -8.96 -1.27 -16.47
N GLU A 96 -9.85 -2.24 -16.30
CA GLU A 96 -10.90 -2.20 -15.27
C GLU A 96 -10.33 -2.34 -13.86
N ILE A 97 -9.21 -3.06 -13.75
CA ILE A 97 -8.44 -3.23 -12.53
C ILE A 97 -7.13 -2.46 -12.64
N VAL A 98 -6.75 -1.77 -11.58
CA VAL A 98 -5.46 -1.07 -11.48
C VAL A 98 -4.64 -1.75 -10.38
N ALA A 99 -3.56 -2.40 -10.76
CA ALA A 99 -2.61 -3.04 -9.86
C ALA A 99 -1.38 -2.15 -9.67
N TYR A 100 -1.07 -1.79 -8.43
CA TYR A 100 0.13 -1.02 -8.08
C TYR A 100 1.23 -1.95 -7.61
N LEU A 101 2.43 -1.75 -8.16
CA LEU A 101 3.64 -2.50 -7.86
C LEU A 101 4.78 -1.51 -7.62
N ASP A 102 5.55 -1.66 -6.53
CA ASP A 102 6.72 -0.80 -6.30
C ASP A 102 7.84 -1.12 -7.31
N ASP A 103 8.64 -0.12 -7.68
CA ASP A 103 9.71 -0.22 -8.69
C ASP A 103 10.87 -1.15 -8.31
N ASP A 104 10.96 -1.54 -7.03
CA ASP A 104 11.94 -2.49 -6.49
C ASP A 104 11.33 -3.85 -6.12
N ALA A 105 10.05 -4.07 -6.42
CA ALA A 105 9.37 -5.33 -6.21
C ALA A 105 9.55 -6.28 -7.41
N VAL A 106 9.57 -7.58 -7.13
CA VAL A 106 9.68 -8.67 -8.12
C VAL A 106 8.48 -9.60 -7.91
N PRO A 107 7.45 -9.56 -8.76
CA PRO A 107 6.30 -10.44 -8.66
C PRO A 107 6.62 -11.87 -9.09
N GLU A 108 5.95 -12.85 -8.47
CA GLU A 108 5.89 -14.22 -8.98
C GLU A 108 5.14 -14.28 -10.30
N ARG A 109 5.40 -15.32 -11.12
CA ARG A 109 4.76 -15.49 -12.44
C ARG A 109 3.24 -15.49 -12.37
N GLY A 110 2.65 -16.14 -11.38
CA GLY A 110 1.20 -16.19 -11.14
C GLY A 110 0.62 -15.00 -10.37
N TRP A 111 1.43 -14.02 -9.99
CA TRP A 111 1.04 -12.91 -9.12
C TRP A 111 -0.22 -12.20 -9.58
N LEU A 112 -0.26 -11.74 -10.84
CA LEU A 112 -1.35 -10.92 -11.33
C LEU A 112 -2.67 -11.73 -11.42
N THR A 113 -2.61 -12.98 -11.86
CA THR A 113 -3.76 -13.90 -11.88
C THR A 113 -4.36 -14.06 -10.46
N GLN A 114 -3.51 -14.24 -9.47
CA GLN A 114 -3.97 -14.40 -8.07
C GLN A 114 -4.51 -13.09 -7.50
N LEU A 115 -3.89 -11.96 -7.83
CA LEU A 115 -4.29 -10.64 -7.31
C LEU A 115 -5.64 -10.20 -7.87
N ILE A 116 -5.95 -10.53 -9.13
CA ILE A 116 -7.21 -10.10 -9.78
C ILE A 116 -8.37 -11.06 -9.54
N ARG A 117 -8.12 -12.32 -9.21
CA ARG A 117 -9.16 -13.35 -9.01
C ARG A 117 -10.26 -12.94 -8.01
N PRO A 118 -9.98 -12.31 -6.85
CA PRO A 118 -11.04 -11.93 -5.92
C PRO A 118 -12.02 -10.89 -6.45
N PHE A 119 -11.69 -10.20 -7.55
CA PHE A 119 -12.62 -9.26 -8.19
C PHE A 119 -13.77 -9.92 -8.96
N ASP A 120 -13.85 -11.26 -9.00
CA ASP A 120 -15.06 -11.96 -9.45
C ASP A 120 -16.26 -11.65 -8.58
N ASP A 121 -16.05 -11.35 -7.29
CA ASP A 121 -17.05 -10.80 -6.40
C ASP A 121 -17.21 -9.28 -6.67
N PRO A 122 -18.40 -8.80 -7.10
CA PRO A 122 -18.62 -7.39 -7.40
C PRO A 122 -18.54 -6.46 -6.18
N GLN A 123 -18.60 -6.99 -4.96
CA GLN A 123 -18.43 -6.24 -3.70
C GLN A 123 -16.95 -5.99 -3.37
N VAL A 124 -16.03 -6.72 -3.98
CA VAL A 124 -14.60 -6.52 -3.78
C VAL A 124 -14.13 -5.33 -4.59
N MET A 125 -13.63 -4.30 -3.91
CA MET A 125 -13.14 -3.06 -4.52
C MET A 125 -11.62 -2.92 -4.44
N ALA A 126 -10.97 -3.64 -3.51
CA ALA A 126 -9.52 -3.68 -3.43
C ALA A 126 -9.03 -5.07 -3.02
N VAL A 127 -7.84 -5.41 -3.48
CA VAL A 127 -7.15 -6.65 -3.12
C VAL A 127 -5.70 -6.29 -2.80
N THR A 128 -5.17 -6.90 -1.75
CA THR A 128 -3.75 -6.81 -1.41
C THR A 128 -3.12 -8.19 -1.47
N GLY A 129 -1.83 -8.25 -1.79
CA GLY A 129 -1.10 -9.51 -1.85
C GLY A 129 -0.01 -9.60 -0.78
N ARG A 130 0.61 -10.78 -0.74
CA ARG A 130 1.72 -11.07 0.15
C ARG A 130 3.00 -10.38 -0.35
N VAL A 131 3.74 -9.78 0.57
CA VAL A 131 5.06 -9.24 0.32
C VAL A 131 6.09 -10.05 1.11
N CYS A 132 7.08 -10.61 0.41
CA CYS A 132 8.15 -11.40 0.99
C CYS A 132 9.49 -10.70 0.83
N ARG A 133 10.46 -11.06 1.67
CA ARG A 133 11.86 -10.72 1.42
C ARG A 133 12.43 -11.64 0.34
N PRO A 134 13.57 -11.27 -0.29
CA PRO A 134 14.22 -12.14 -1.26
C PRO A 134 14.66 -13.52 -0.73
N ASP A 135 14.75 -13.67 0.60
CA ASP A 135 15.00 -14.92 1.30
C ASP A 135 13.71 -15.70 1.68
N ASP A 136 12.60 -15.37 1.04
CA ASP A 136 11.27 -15.95 1.24
C ASP A 136 10.67 -15.72 2.65
N THR A 137 11.31 -14.91 3.48
CA THR A 137 10.72 -14.49 4.75
C THR A 137 9.59 -13.49 4.50
N PRO A 138 8.37 -13.72 5.02
CA PRO A 138 7.30 -12.74 4.92
C PRO A 138 7.74 -11.41 5.53
N VAL A 139 7.51 -10.33 4.79
CA VAL A 139 7.55 -9.00 5.37
C VAL A 139 6.26 -8.86 6.15
N GLU A 140 6.30 -9.16 7.45
CA GLU A 140 5.19 -8.77 8.30
C GLU A 140 4.93 -7.29 8.08
N PRO A 141 3.67 -6.86 8.02
CA PRO A 141 3.32 -5.46 8.15
C PRO A 141 3.70 -5.02 9.57
N ASN A 142 5.00 -4.96 9.83
CA ASN A 142 5.58 -4.45 11.06
C ASN A 142 5.41 -2.95 11.08
N HIS A 143 4.15 -2.55 11.04
CA HIS A 143 3.83 -1.23 11.53
C HIS A 143 4.13 -1.26 13.02
N PRO A 144 5.04 -0.43 13.55
CA PRO A 144 5.38 -0.42 14.96
C PRO A 144 4.18 -0.09 15.86
N LEU A 145 3.03 0.25 15.30
CA LEU A 145 1.76 0.50 15.94
C LEU A 145 0.71 -0.59 15.66
N SER A 146 1.02 -1.60 14.83
CA SER A 146 0.08 -2.68 14.59
C SER A 146 0.01 -3.60 15.81
N PRO A 147 -1.13 -3.83 16.46
CA PRO A 147 -1.32 -5.06 17.18
C PRO A 147 -1.12 -6.17 16.15
N ARG A 148 -0.51 -7.27 16.55
CA ARG A 148 -0.35 -8.47 15.72
C ARG A 148 -1.74 -9.01 15.33
N PHE A 149 -2.41 -8.36 14.41
CA PHE A 149 -3.39 -8.99 13.57
C PHE A 149 -2.57 -9.76 12.53
N THR A 150 -2.14 -10.90 12.93
CA THR A 150 -1.81 -11.95 12.00
C THR A 150 -3.12 -12.28 11.30
N VAL A 151 -3.39 -11.63 10.17
CA VAL A 151 -4.13 -12.34 9.12
C VAL A 151 -3.33 -13.61 8.95
N PRO A 152 -3.90 -14.80 9.19
CA PRO A 152 -3.14 -16.03 9.15
C PRO A 152 -2.36 -16.03 7.85
N GLU A 153 -1.04 -16.20 7.91
CA GLU A 153 -0.11 -16.07 6.78
C GLU A 153 -0.49 -16.89 5.54
N ARG A 154 -1.51 -17.75 5.65
CA ARG A 154 -1.94 -18.70 4.63
C ARG A 154 -3.42 -18.67 4.27
N ALA A 155 -4.23 -17.83 4.91
CA ALA A 155 -5.66 -17.74 4.61
C ALA A 155 -6.01 -16.42 3.94
N ALA A 156 -6.78 -16.46 2.85
CA ALA A 156 -7.40 -15.28 2.30
C ALA A 156 -8.37 -14.69 3.32
N ALA A 157 -8.29 -13.39 3.58
CA ALA A 157 -9.16 -12.71 4.53
C ALA A 157 -9.86 -11.54 3.84
N GLY A 158 -11.19 -11.50 3.97
CA GLY A 158 -12.00 -10.37 3.55
C GLY A 158 -12.32 -9.47 4.72
N ILE A 159 -12.18 -8.17 4.55
CA ILE A 159 -12.54 -7.15 5.53
C ILE A 159 -13.66 -6.29 4.95
N ASP A 160 -14.73 -6.18 5.71
CA ASP A 160 -15.89 -5.34 5.50
C ASP A 160 -16.36 -4.75 6.83
N GLN A 161 -17.45 -3.99 6.82
CA GLN A 161 -18.01 -3.39 8.03
C GLN A 161 -18.51 -4.42 9.07
N GLN A 162 -18.77 -5.67 8.68
CA GLN A 162 -19.22 -6.73 9.58
C GLN A 162 -18.03 -7.43 10.28
N THR A 163 -16.82 -7.21 9.79
CA THR A 163 -15.60 -7.75 10.39
C THR A 163 -15.38 -7.14 11.77
N PRO A 164 -15.23 -7.94 12.84
CA PRO A 164 -14.97 -7.42 14.17
C PRO A 164 -13.75 -6.48 14.18
N ASN A 165 -13.91 -5.31 14.79
CA ASN A 165 -12.87 -4.28 14.86
C ASN A 165 -12.31 -3.82 13.49
N TRP A 166 -13.14 -3.89 12.43
CA TRP A 166 -12.72 -3.54 11.08
C TRP A 166 -12.01 -2.18 11.00
N PHE A 167 -12.49 -1.17 11.74
CA PHE A 167 -11.88 0.15 11.76
C PHE A 167 -10.41 0.11 12.20
N GLU A 168 -10.11 -0.63 13.29
CA GLU A 168 -8.75 -0.80 13.78
C GLU A 168 -7.90 -1.64 12.82
N VAL A 169 -8.49 -2.71 12.29
CA VAL A 169 -7.79 -3.60 11.34
C VAL A 169 -7.38 -2.83 10.09
N VAL A 170 -8.28 -2.09 9.47
CA VAL A 170 -8.00 -1.37 8.23
C VAL A 170 -7.02 -0.21 8.45
N ASN A 171 -7.25 0.62 9.48
CA ASN A 171 -6.45 1.83 9.65
C ASN A 171 -5.10 1.57 10.32
N PHE A 172 -4.99 0.47 11.06
CA PHE A 172 -3.83 0.26 11.90
C PHE A 172 -3.34 -1.21 11.94
N GLY A 173 -4.12 -2.16 11.48
CA GLY A 173 -3.79 -3.60 11.49
C GLY A 173 -2.95 -4.06 10.32
N GLY A 174 -2.95 -3.30 9.21
CA GLY A 174 -2.22 -3.66 8.00
C GLY A 174 -2.88 -4.78 7.21
N ILE A 175 -3.90 -4.46 6.41
CA ILE A 175 -4.52 -5.41 5.47
C ILE A 175 -3.63 -5.67 4.24
N GLY A 176 -2.53 -4.95 4.11
CA GLY A 176 -1.57 -5.06 3.02
C GLY A 176 -0.65 -3.84 2.99
N ILE A 177 0.25 -3.83 2.03
CA ILE A 177 1.22 -2.74 1.80
C ILE A 177 1.09 -2.25 0.38
N GLY A 178 1.33 -0.96 0.17
CA GLY A 178 1.25 -0.30 -1.11
C GLY A 178 2.14 -0.86 -2.23
N ALA A 179 3.11 -1.73 -1.87
CA ALA A 179 3.96 -2.43 -2.82
C ALA A 179 3.26 -3.58 -3.59
N ASN A 180 2.08 -4.03 -3.12
CA ASN A 180 1.34 -5.15 -3.70
C ASN A 180 -0.16 -4.98 -3.45
N MET A 181 -0.84 -4.22 -4.29
CA MET A 181 -2.26 -3.94 -4.15
C MET A 181 -2.92 -3.73 -5.51
N ALA A 182 -4.21 -4.02 -5.59
CA ALA A 182 -5.04 -3.71 -6.76
C ALA A 182 -6.38 -3.13 -6.33
N PHE A 183 -6.98 -2.35 -7.22
CA PHE A 183 -8.29 -1.73 -7.02
C PHE A 183 -9.13 -1.87 -8.29
N ARG A 184 -10.46 -1.95 -8.14
CA ARG A 184 -11.31 -1.57 -9.28
C ARG A 184 -11.05 -0.12 -9.62
N ARG A 185 -10.79 0.19 -10.91
CA ARG A 185 -10.53 1.56 -11.36
C ARG A 185 -11.66 2.50 -10.93
N ARG A 186 -12.92 2.11 -11.13
CA ARG A 186 -14.10 2.90 -10.70
C ARG A 186 -14.07 3.26 -9.21
N ALA A 187 -13.58 2.35 -8.35
CA ALA A 187 -13.51 2.60 -6.91
C ALA A 187 -12.53 3.73 -6.58
N LEU A 188 -11.34 3.75 -7.20
CA LEU A 188 -10.40 4.86 -7.04
C LEU A 188 -10.91 6.15 -7.68
N GLU A 189 -11.63 6.08 -8.80
CA GLU A 189 -12.26 7.25 -9.43
C GLU A 189 -13.33 7.87 -8.51
N GLU A 190 -14.17 7.04 -7.87
CA GLU A 190 -15.14 7.48 -6.86
C GLU A 190 -14.49 8.09 -5.61
N LEU A 191 -13.32 7.62 -5.23
CA LEU A 191 -12.50 8.18 -4.15
C LEU A 191 -11.75 9.46 -4.59
N LYS A 192 -11.76 9.80 -5.89
CA LYS A 192 -10.95 10.85 -6.51
C LYS A 192 -9.43 10.59 -6.38
N GLY A 193 -9.05 9.31 -6.41
CA GLY A 193 -7.69 8.87 -6.24
C GLY A 193 -7.22 8.82 -4.78
N PHE A 194 -5.90 8.80 -4.60
CA PHE A 194 -5.24 8.87 -3.29
C PHE A 194 -5.11 10.31 -2.82
N ASP A 195 -5.32 10.57 -1.53
CA ASP A 195 -5.12 11.90 -0.95
C ASP A 195 -3.62 12.29 -1.02
N VAL A 196 -3.34 13.38 -1.70
CA VAL A 196 -1.96 13.83 -1.97
C VAL A 196 -1.24 14.38 -0.73
N ARG A 197 -1.95 14.60 0.37
CA ARG A 197 -1.35 14.93 1.69
C ARG A 197 -0.72 13.71 2.34
N LEU A 198 -1.16 12.50 1.93
CA LEU A 198 -0.65 11.20 2.36
C LEU A 198 0.37 10.65 1.35
N GLY A 199 1.18 9.67 1.76
CA GLY A 199 2.16 9.01 0.91
C GLY A 199 3.61 9.40 1.18
N ARG A 200 4.53 8.66 0.56
CA ARG A 200 5.96 8.99 0.64
C ARG A 200 6.22 10.37 0.03
N SER A 201 7.05 11.15 0.71
CA SER A 201 7.38 12.54 0.34
C SER A 201 6.21 13.51 0.43
N ALA A 202 5.06 13.09 0.95
CA ALA A 202 3.95 13.95 1.27
C ALA A 202 4.04 14.47 2.72
N PRO A 203 3.29 15.53 3.08
CA PRO A 203 3.35 16.12 4.41
C PRO A 203 3.04 15.17 5.57
N LEU A 204 2.16 14.18 5.34
CA LEU A 204 1.70 13.25 6.38
C LEU A 204 2.42 11.89 6.36
N LEU A 205 3.48 11.75 5.56
CA LEU A 205 4.51 10.71 5.64
C LEU A 205 4.06 9.25 5.35
N GLY A 206 2.92 9.02 4.71
CA GLY A 206 2.46 7.66 4.33
C GLY A 206 0.96 7.47 4.48
N ASN A 207 0.52 6.20 4.49
CA ASN A 207 -0.85 5.74 4.73
C ASN A 207 -1.89 6.10 3.66
N GLU A 208 -1.47 6.42 2.45
CA GLU A 208 -2.37 6.71 1.33
C GLU A 208 -3.23 5.50 0.94
N GLU A 209 -2.62 4.31 0.88
CA GLU A 209 -3.33 3.06 0.62
C GLU A 209 -4.26 2.68 1.78
N THR A 210 -3.78 2.84 3.00
CA THR A 210 -4.55 2.58 4.23
C THR A 210 -5.83 3.41 4.26
N TYR A 211 -5.72 4.69 3.91
CA TYR A 211 -6.88 5.58 3.85
C TYR A 211 -7.84 5.19 2.72
N ALA A 212 -7.33 4.80 1.55
CA ALA A 212 -8.17 4.30 0.46
C ALA A 212 -8.94 3.03 0.88
N PHE A 213 -8.29 2.06 1.54
CA PHE A 213 -8.97 0.88 2.06
C PHE A 213 -10.03 1.24 3.12
N PHE A 214 -9.71 2.16 4.04
CA PHE A 214 -10.66 2.65 5.02
C PHE A 214 -11.90 3.24 4.35
N LEU A 215 -11.76 4.12 3.37
CA LEU A 215 -12.87 4.72 2.66
C LEU A 215 -13.73 3.69 1.92
N LEU A 216 -13.13 2.65 1.36
CA LEU A 216 -13.88 1.57 0.70
C LEU A 216 -14.71 0.77 1.71
N VAL A 217 -14.09 0.33 2.81
CA VAL A 217 -14.81 -0.43 3.85
C VAL A 217 -15.88 0.42 4.53
N SER A 218 -15.62 1.70 4.81
CA SER A 218 -16.62 2.61 5.40
C SER A 218 -17.83 2.89 4.48
N ARG A 219 -17.72 2.60 3.18
CA ARG A 219 -18.80 2.66 2.20
C ARG A 219 -19.52 1.31 1.98
N GLY A 220 -19.17 0.28 2.76
CA GLY A 220 -19.78 -1.04 2.68
C GLY A 220 -19.15 -1.99 1.68
N TYR A 221 -18.02 -1.62 1.08
CA TYR A 221 -17.27 -2.49 0.16
C TYR A 221 -16.32 -3.42 0.92
N ARG A 222 -15.81 -4.43 0.20
CA ARG A 222 -14.87 -5.42 0.73
C ARG A 222 -13.46 -5.17 0.22
N VAL A 223 -12.49 -5.37 1.11
CA VAL A 223 -11.06 -5.42 0.78
C VAL A 223 -10.54 -6.80 1.12
N ILE A 224 -9.86 -7.47 0.18
CA ILE A 224 -9.38 -8.85 0.34
C ILE A 224 -7.86 -8.86 0.46
N TYR A 225 -7.34 -9.63 1.41
CA TYR A 225 -5.94 -10.07 1.41
C TYR A 225 -5.82 -11.43 0.71
N CYS A 226 -5.03 -11.50 -0.35
CA CYS A 226 -4.76 -12.70 -1.14
C CYS A 226 -3.29 -13.13 -0.95
N PRO A 227 -3.00 -14.09 -0.05
CA PRO A 227 -1.62 -14.50 0.24
C PRO A 227 -0.94 -15.23 -0.93
N GLN A 228 -1.69 -15.69 -1.93
CA GLN A 228 -1.18 -16.32 -3.15
C GLN A 228 -0.63 -15.31 -4.16
N ALA A 229 -1.01 -14.03 -4.07
CA ALA A 229 -0.46 -12.97 -4.89
C ALA A 229 0.87 -12.48 -4.29
N VAL A 230 1.96 -13.14 -4.63
CA VAL A 230 3.27 -12.93 -3.98
C VAL A 230 4.15 -11.98 -4.77
N VAL A 231 4.77 -11.02 -4.06
CA VAL A 231 5.88 -10.22 -4.57
C VAL A 231 7.07 -10.28 -3.60
N TYR A 232 8.28 -10.30 -4.15
CA TYR A 232 9.51 -10.17 -3.40
C TYR A 232 9.97 -8.72 -3.40
N HIS A 233 10.16 -8.16 -2.22
CA HIS A 233 10.55 -6.78 -2.05
C HIS A 233 11.79 -6.68 -1.15
N PRO A 234 12.89 -6.05 -1.60
CA PRO A 234 14.10 -5.94 -0.79
C PRO A 234 13.81 -5.05 0.43
N CYS A 235 13.80 -5.67 1.59
CA CYS A 235 13.79 -4.94 2.85
C CYS A 235 15.23 -4.52 3.19
N HIS A 236 15.71 -3.45 2.56
CA HIS A 236 16.99 -2.87 2.92
C HIS A 236 16.87 -2.16 4.26
N ALA A 237 17.55 -2.69 5.26
CA ALA A 237 17.73 -1.93 6.47
C ALA A 237 18.98 -2.37 7.21
N LEU A 238 20.03 -1.62 7.03
CA LEU A 238 21.08 -1.52 8.03
C LEU A 238 20.46 -1.06 9.36
N PRO A 239 20.97 -1.47 10.54
CA PRO A 239 20.36 -1.14 11.85
C PRO A 239 20.09 0.36 12.07
N LYS A 240 20.92 1.24 11.51
CA LYS A 240 20.72 2.71 11.55
C LYS A 240 19.52 3.17 10.71
N GLU A 241 19.31 2.57 9.55
CA GLU A 241 18.22 2.88 8.63
C GLU A 241 16.89 2.38 9.17
N LEU A 242 16.89 1.21 9.81
CA LEU A 242 15.73 0.67 10.52
C LEU A 242 15.23 1.67 11.58
N ARG A 243 16.12 2.21 12.40
CA ARG A 243 15.73 3.19 13.43
C ARG A 243 15.13 4.46 12.83
N SER A 244 15.74 4.99 11.76
CA SER A 244 15.21 6.16 11.06
C SER A 244 13.85 5.89 10.44
N ARG A 245 13.66 4.71 9.84
CA ARG A 245 12.39 4.27 9.27
C ARG A 245 11.32 4.12 10.34
N TYR A 246 11.60 3.47 11.45
CA TYR A 246 10.68 3.35 12.58
C TYR A 246 10.24 4.69 13.16
N LEU A 247 11.13 5.67 13.23
CA LEU A 247 10.76 7.02 13.64
C LEU A 247 9.81 7.69 12.65
N LYS A 248 10.10 7.61 11.35
CA LYS A 248 9.21 8.13 10.31
C LYS A 248 7.83 7.48 10.38
N ASP A 249 7.78 6.16 10.57
CA ASP A 249 6.53 5.41 10.69
C ASP A 249 5.75 5.82 11.96
N LEU A 250 6.45 6.10 13.06
CA LEU A 250 5.82 6.60 14.29
C LEU A 250 5.18 7.97 14.09
N TYR A 251 5.93 8.92 13.50
CA TYR A 251 5.41 10.26 13.19
C TYR A 251 4.31 10.21 12.14
N GLY A 252 4.48 9.40 11.10
CA GLY A 252 3.48 9.17 10.06
C GLY A 252 2.17 8.62 10.62
N SER A 253 2.25 7.69 11.58
CA SER A 253 1.05 7.14 12.24
C SER A 253 0.34 8.15 13.13
N ALA A 254 1.09 9.00 13.84
CA ALA A 254 0.50 10.07 14.64
C ALA A 254 -0.16 11.14 13.73
N ALA A 255 0.49 11.48 12.62
CA ALA A 255 -0.05 12.39 11.62
C ALA A 255 -1.33 11.80 10.97
N TYR A 256 -1.33 10.51 10.65
CA TYR A 256 -2.49 9.83 10.10
C TYR A 256 -3.66 9.74 11.11
N ALA A 257 -3.39 9.44 12.36
CA ALA A 257 -4.44 9.47 13.40
C ALA A 257 -5.04 10.88 13.55
N SER A 258 -4.23 11.94 13.47
CA SER A 258 -4.71 13.31 13.46
C SER A 258 -5.53 13.62 12.21
N PHE A 259 -5.06 13.18 11.05
CA PHE A 259 -5.79 13.29 9.79
C PHE A 259 -7.17 12.63 9.88
N LEU A 260 -7.27 11.38 10.34
CA LEU A 260 -8.54 10.69 10.53
C LEU A 260 -9.46 11.45 11.51
N PHE A 261 -8.91 11.91 12.62
CA PHE A 261 -9.69 12.63 13.64
C PHE A 261 -10.34 13.91 13.10
N PHE A 262 -9.62 14.68 12.28
CA PHE A 262 -10.11 15.95 11.75
C PHE A 262 -10.96 15.76 10.48
N GLU A 263 -10.61 14.83 9.59
CA GLU A 263 -11.30 14.62 8.31
C GLU A 263 -12.52 13.71 8.43
N GLN A 264 -12.56 12.80 9.42
CA GLN A 264 -13.59 11.76 9.53
C GLN A 264 -14.38 11.91 10.85
N SER A 265 -15.37 12.84 10.84
CA SER A 265 -16.16 13.21 12.03
C SER A 265 -16.80 12.02 12.73
N ASP A 266 -17.35 11.07 11.96
CA ASP A 266 -18.09 9.92 12.47
C ASP A 266 -17.17 8.89 13.14
N TYR A 267 -15.87 8.96 12.86
CA TYR A 267 -14.86 8.04 13.38
C TYR A 267 -13.91 8.66 14.41
N ARG A 268 -14.19 9.88 14.88
CA ARG A 268 -13.33 10.58 15.88
C ARG A 268 -13.13 9.77 17.14
N GLN A 269 -14.23 9.25 17.71
CA GLN A 269 -14.16 8.46 18.93
C GLN A 269 -13.33 7.19 18.71
N ALA A 270 -13.62 6.42 17.66
CA ALA A 270 -12.88 5.21 17.31
C ALA A 270 -11.38 5.49 17.09
N THR A 271 -11.05 6.62 16.44
CA THR A 271 -9.66 7.06 16.22
C THR A 271 -8.95 7.32 17.55
N LEU A 272 -9.57 8.04 18.48
CA LEU A 272 -8.99 8.30 19.79
C LEU A 272 -8.81 7.01 20.61
N GLU A 273 -9.83 6.16 20.67
CA GLU A 273 -9.75 4.88 21.38
C GLU A 273 -8.62 4.00 20.86
N CYS A 274 -8.48 3.89 19.54
CA CYS A 274 -7.37 3.16 18.92
C CYS A 274 -6.01 3.79 19.24
N ALA A 275 -5.89 5.11 19.15
CA ALA A 275 -4.65 5.82 19.46
C ALA A 275 -4.24 5.62 20.94
N PHE A 276 -5.16 5.79 21.87
CA PHE A 276 -4.91 5.59 23.31
C PHE A 276 -4.55 4.14 23.65
N ARG A 277 -5.28 3.16 23.07
CA ARG A 277 -4.99 1.73 23.26
C ARG A 277 -3.56 1.40 22.83
N ARG A 278 -3.13 1.93 21.71
CA ARG A 278 -1.79 1.68 21.15
C ARG A 278 -0.68 2.33 21.97
N VAL A 279 -0.89 3.56 22.42
CA VAL A 279 0.05 4.22 23.32
C VAL A 279 0.16 3.41 24.63
N ARG A 280 -0.97 2.99 25.21
CA ARG A 280 -1.01 2.18 26.43
C ARG A 280 -0.29 0.83 26.28
N GLN A 281 -0.54 0.13 25.18
CA GLN A 281 0.13 -1.14 24.88
C GLN A 281 1.65 -0.95 24.78
N ARG A 282 2.12 0.08 24.11
CA ARG A 282 3.56 0.39 24.03
C ARG A 282 4.18 0.72 25.37
N LEU A 283 3.50 1.50 26.20
CA LEU A 283 3.96 1.80 27.55
C LEU A 283 3.94 0.56 28.44
N GLY A 284 2.93 -0.33 28.29
CA GLY A 284 2.81 -1.57 29.06
C GLY A 284 3.89 -2.62 28.72
N HIS A 285 4.27 -2.75 27.45
CA HIS A 285 5.36 -3.65 27.04
C HIS A 285 6.74 -3.23 27.55
N MET A 286 6.88 -2.00 28.06
CA MET A 286 8.11 -1.54 28.71
C MET A 286 8.28 -2.06 30.15
N ASN A 287 7.22 -2.56 30.77
CA ASN A 287 7.19 -3.00 32.18
C ASN A 287 7.08 -4.52 32.35
N GLY A 288 6.96 -5.33 31.28
CA GLY A 288 6.71 -6.76 31.36
C GLY A 288 7.86 -7.62 30.86
N HIS A 289 8.23 -8.63 31.65
CA HIS A 289 9.08 -9.75 31.24
C HIS A 289 8.25 -10.67 30.33
N GLY A 290 8.36 -10.52 29.03
CA GLY A 290 7.71 -11.38 28.04
C GLY A 290 8.71 -12.33 27.40
N ASN A 291 8.43 -13.63 27.48
CA ASN A 291 9.20 -14.71 26.89
C ASN A 291 9.40 -14.56 25.37
N GLY A 292 10.62 -14.56 24.92
CA GLY A 292 11.07 -15.33 23.75
C GLY A 292 11.15 -14.64 22.39
N SER A 293 10.85 -13.34 22.21
CA SER A 293 11.26 -12.62 20.98
C SER A 293 11.73 -11.21 21.33
N LYS A 294 12.91 -10.81 20.86
CA LYS A 294 13.41 -9.44 21.06
C LYS A 294 12.37 -8.43 20.56
N PRO A 295 11.84 -7.54 21.42
CA PRO A 295 10.93 -6.52 20.97
C PRO A 295 11.62 -5.61 19.95
N PRO A 296 10.91 -5.10 18.93
CA PRO A 296 11.44 -4.08 18.06
C PRO A 296 11.89 -2.88 18.90
N ALA A 297 12.89 -2.16 18.43
CA ALA A 297 13.60 -1.11 19.14
C ALA A 297 12.69 -0.29 20.08
N ARG A 298 13.00 -0.30 21.37
CA ARG A 298 12.25 0.46 22.38
C ARG A 298 12.42 1.96 22.11
N PHE A 299 11.31 2.64 21.82
CA PHE A 299 11.33 4.09 21.73
C PHE A 299 11.32 4.72 23.13
N PRO A 300 12.17 5.73 23.39
CA PRO A 300 12.06 6.51 24.61
C PRO A 300 10.65 7.12 24.74
N ARG A 301 10.13 7.21 25.97
CA ARG A 301 8.82 7.86 26.23
C ARG A 301 8.73 9.27 25.63
N SER A 302 9.84 10.01 25.64
CA SER A 302 9.95 11.34 25.02
C SER A 302 9.62 11.32 23.50
N GLN A 303 10.01 10.28 22.76
CA GLN A 303 9.68 10.19 21.33
C GLN A 303 8.22 9.88 21.08
N LEU A 304 7.56 9.10 21.94
CA LEU A 304 6.12 8.86 21.86
C LEU A 304 5.33 10.14 22.12
N LEU A 305 5.71 10.92 23.13
CA LEU A 305 5.11 12.21 23.41
C LEU A 305 5.35 13.20 22.27
N LEU A 306 6.57 13.26 21.75
CA LEU A 306 6.91 14.13 20.64
C LEU A 306 6.11 13.77 19.37
N ALA A 307 5.93 12.49 19.06
CA ALA A 307 5.11 12.05 17.95
C ALA A 307 3.63 12.43 18.14
N ALA A 308 3.09 12.27 19.36
CA ALA A 308 1.71 12.64 19.64
C ALA A 308 1.44 14.15 19.44
N VAL A 309 2.40 15.01 19.80
CA VAL A 309 2.31 16.46 19.57
C VAL A 309 2.55 16.81 18.10
N SER A 310 3.48 16.12 17.44
CA SER A 310 3.84 16.38 16.03
C SER A 310 2.73 16.00 15.06
N GLY A 311 1.89 15.02 15.38
CA GLY A 311 0.81 14.56 14.50
C GLY A 311 -0.14 15.68 14.09
N PRO A 312 -0.79 16.39 15.04
CA PRO A 312 -1.63 17.54 14.74
C PRO A 312 -0.89 18.66 13.99
N LEU A 313 0.36 18.95 14.37
CA LEU A 313 1.16 19.97 13.68
C LEU A 313 1.43 19.63 12.21
N LEU A 314 1.75 18.38 11.92
CA LEU A 314 1.94 17.90 10.54
C LEU A 314 0.63 17.98 9.76
N TYR A 315 -0.51 17.64 10.38
CA TYR A 315 -1.81 17.76 9.75
C TYR A 315 -2.10 19.22 9.37
N PHE A 316 -2.01 20.17 10.28
CA PHE A 316 -2.26 21.58 9.97
C PHE A 316 -1.26 22.12 8.94
N ARG A 317 0.00 21.75 9.02
CA ARG A 317 1.01 22.12 8.03
C ARG A 317 0.67 21.62 6.62
N SER A 318 -0.02 20.48 6.49
CA SER A 318 -0.36 19.90 5.19
C SER A 318 -1.24 20.79 4.32
N PHE A 319 -1.99 21.71 4.89
CA PHE A 319 -2.79 22.69 4.13
C PHE A 319 -1.94 23.74 3.43
N PHE A 320 -0.78 24.07 3.98
CA PHE A 320 0.09 25.12 3.42
C PHE A 320 1.12 24.58 2.42
N THR A 321 1.38 23.28 2.44
CA THR A 321 2.40 22.65 1.57
C THR A 321 1.85 22.14 0.24
N ASN A 322 0.54 22.07 0.07
CA ASN A 322 -0.12 21.66 -1.18
C ASN A 322 -0.47 22.83 -2.12
N ALA A 323 -0.16 24.08 -1.76
CA ALA A 323 -0.47 25.27 -2.51
C ALA A 323 0.65 25.72 -3.48
N SER A 324 1.70 24.90 -3.64
CA SER A 324 2.83 25.19 -4.54
C SER A 324 3.04 24.08 -5.56
#